data_60d3f2341b478f5cddd9d2e94af81549
#
_entry.id   60d3f2341b478f5cddd9d2e94af81549
#
_cell.length_a   1.000
_cell.length_b   1.000
_cell.length_c   1.000
_cell.angle_alpha   90.00
_cell.angle_beta   90.00
_cell.angle_gamma   90.00
#
_symmetry.space_group_name_H-M   'P 1'
#
loop_
_entity.id
_entity.type
_entity.pdbx_description
1 polymer ?
#
loop_
_entity_poly.entity_id
_entity_poly.type
_entity_poly.pdbx_seq_one_letter_code
_entity_poly.pdbx_strand_id
1 'polypeptide(L)'
;MSALIVEVVYRGIFQKNLAARICRGIVLSARKSGRWGIAFGRYGDSPQRNGIPAKDFAIVADSVEELEQNMARYEPKHTDITVVLDDTLSKGVESWAWYGLQPINKLTVPNGTVLMTSLQSFDSLLKDIHKKDAPYNLSLIRAKASFSGLWVHKEDHTEVRVLGALAKIAPHFLSLEGVAQAIPETEWGSDLKVASARKAHDRLETREVKITEGNPEVPYTFEMPKWWEMREGVSIPAIPIGKPKEGGEGYVPDRNPYFKKYTTRTMRPVIDFDTCVKCNLCWISCPDSVFDVMPDGTFDAAMEACCGCGVCEAVCPVENCITMVNEAAFSDNASQWEMWRQDKGAYKTWMVGKIQDKVTTARSHGFRFRGQYEEELKRDLDSGGAEITAGIPGENAAHKTV
;
A
#
# COMPACT_ATOMS: atom_id res chain seq x y z
N MET A 1 -16.94 -24.29 -7.86
CA MET A 1 -15.60 -23.83 -7.42
C MET A 1 -15.25 -24.69 -6.23
N SER A 2 -14.26 -25.52 -6.35
CA SER A 2 -13.86 -26.49 -5.30
C SER A 2 -12.85 -25.91 -4.29
N ALA A 3 -12.19 -24.84 -4.67
CA ALA A 3 -11.28 -24.09 -3.82
C ALA A 3 -11.41 -22.60 -4.06
N LEU A 4 -11.16 -21.80 -3.01
CA LEU A 4 -11.06 -20.35 -3.03
C LEU A 4 -9.60 -19.95 -2.83
N ILE A 5 -9.04 -19.20 -3.75
CA ILE A 5 -7.68 -18.70 -3.69
C ILE A 5 -7.72 -17.19 -3.45
N VAL A 6 -7.16 -16.77 -2.31
CA VAL A 6 -7.10 -15.37 -1.89
C VAL A 6 -5.66 -14.91 -1.88
N GLU A 7 -5.40 -13.82 -2.57
CA GLU A 7 -4.14 -13.07 -2.52
C GLU A 7 -4.33 -11.84 -1.64
N VAL A 8 -3.38 -11.57 -0.75
CA VAL A 8 -3.33 -10.35 0.06
C VAL A 8 -2.10 -9.56 -0.34
N VAL A 9 -2.32 -8.43 -0.99
CA VAL A 9 -1.26 -7.50 -1.43
C VAL A 9 -1.12 -6.38 -0.42
N TYR A 10 0.09 -6.17 0.05
CA TYR A 10 0.37 -5.22 1.12
C TYR A 10 1.70 -4.51 0.95
N ARG A 11 1.93 -3.46 1.74
CA ARG A 11 3.17 -2.70 1.75
C ARG A 11 4.13 -3.20 2.81
N GLY A 12 5.21 -3.82 2.36
CA GLY A 12 6.44 -4.15 3.07
C GLY A 12 6.30 -4.53 4.55
N ILE A 13 7.28 -4.13 5.33
CA ILE A 13 7.40 -4.53 6.74
C ILE A 13 6.20 -4.09 7.57
N PHE A 14 5.64 -2.90 7.31
CA PHE A 14 4.57 -2.33 8.13
C PHE A 14 3.28 -3.14 8.14
N GLN A 15 2.86 -3.65 6.99
CA GLN A 15 1.60 -4.36 6.85
C GLN A 15 1.78 -5.88 6.87
N LYS A 16 3.01 -6.40 7.06
CA LYS A 16 3.27 -7.84 7.08
C LYS A 16 2.45 -8.58 8.13
N ASN A 17 2.45 -8.07 9.36
CA ASN A 17 1.68 -8.69 10.43
C ASN A 17 0.18 -8.62 10.17
N LEU A 18 -0.30 -7.52 9.59
CA LEU A 18 -1.69 -7.35 9.19
C LEU A 18 -2.09 -8.38 8.13
N ALA A 19 -1.30 -8.54 7.07
CA ALA A 19 -1.54 -9.53 6.02
C ALA A 19 -1.54 -10.96 6.58
N ALA A 20 -0.56 -11.29 7.43
CA ALA A 20 -0.50 -12.60 8.09
C ALA A 20 -1.71 -12.86 8.99
N ARG A 21 -2.21 -11.86 9.74
CA ARG A 21 -3.44 -11.96 10.54
C ARG A 21 -4.65 -12.20 9.66
N ILE A 22 -4.76 -11.50 8.53
CA ILE A 22 -5.85 -11.70 7.57
C ILE A 22 -5.83 -13.13 7.03
N CYS A 23 -4.69 -13.60 6.52
CA CYS A 23 -4.57 -14.94 5.96
C CYS A 23 -4.87 -16.03 7.01
N ARG A 24 -4.35 -15.88 8.25
CA ARG A 24 -4.70 -16.79 9.36
C ARG A 24 -6.18 -16.72 9.72
N GLY A 25 -6.74 -15.51 9.76
CA GLY A 25 -8.16 -15.29 10.01
C GLY A 25 -9.05 -15.95 8.96
N ILE A 26 -8.67 -15.93 7.68
CA ILE A 26 -9.35 -16.64 6.59
C ILE A 26 -9.37 -18.15 6.88
N VAL A 27 -8.22 -18.74 7.18
CA VAL A 27 -8.11 -20.18 7.48
C VAL A 27 -8.92 -20.58 8.71
N LEU A 28 -8.86 -19.80 9.79
CA LEU A 28 -9.63 -20.06 11.00
C LEU A 28 -11.14 -19.95 10.75
N SER A 29 -11.56 -18.92 10.02
CA SER A 29 -12.98 -18.71 9.67
C SER A 29 -13.50 -19.81 8.75
N ALA A 30 -12.68 -20.26 7.81
CA ALA A 30 -12.98 -21.40 6.94
C ALA A 30 -13.19 -22.68 7.75
N ARG A 31 -12.31 -22.95 8.70
CA ARG A 31 -12.42 -24.09 9.60
C ARG A 31 -13.73 -24.06 10.41
N LYS A 32 -14.12 -22.90 10.93
CA LYS A 32 -15.41 -22.70 11.62
C LYS A 32 -16.58 -22.87 10.68
N SER A 33 -16.39 -22.67 9.40
CA SER A 33 -17.38 -22.89 8.34
C SER A 33 -17.36 -24.31 7.78
N GLY A 34 -16.62 -25.24 8.39
CA GLY A 34 -16.51 -26.65 7.97
C GLY A 34 -15.65 -26.85 6.72
N ARG A 35 -14.67 -25.97 6.47
CA ARG A 35 -13.76 -26.01 5.33
C ARG A 35 -12.30 -26.23 5.78
N TRP A 36 -11.47 -26.57 4.82
CA TRP A 36 -10.02 -26.75 5.02
C TRP A 36 -9.28 -25.54 4.43
N GLY A 37 -8.14 -25.16 5.04
CA GLY A 37 -7.41 -24.01 4.53
C GLY A 37 -5.94 -24.02 4.94
N ILE A 38 -5.13 -23.35 4.12
CA ILE A 38 -3.71 -23.06 4.37
C ILE A 38 -3.43 -21.60 4.09
N ALA A 39 -2.49 -21.02 4.84
CA ALA A 39 -1.99 -19.67 4.62
C ALA A 39 -0.47 -19.70 4.54
N PHE A 40 0.08 -18.95 3.58
CA PHE A 40 1.52 -18.82 3.38
C PHE A 40 1.87 -17.49 2.76
N GLY A 41 3.09 -17.02 3.04
CA GLY A 41 3.65 -15.82 2.43
C GLY A 41 4.58 -16.15 1.28
N ARG A 42 4.69 -15.23 0.33
CA ARG A 42 5.71 -15.31 -0.71
C ARG A 42 7.02 -14.75 -0.16
N TYR A 43 8.04 -15.58 -0.12
CA TYR A 43 9.40 -15.16 0.21
C TYR A 43 10.14 -14.69 -1.03
N GLY A 44 10.73 -13.49 -0.95
CA GLY A 44 11.70 -13.01 -1.93
C GLY A 44 13.12 -13.00 -1.36
N ASP A 45 14.13 -13.14 -2.20
CA ASP A 45 15.55 -13.12 -1.78
C ASP A 45 16.05 -11.72 -1.39
N SER A 46 15.30 -10.68 -1.75
CA SER A 46 15.65 -9.31 -1.41
C SER A 46 15.11 -8.91 -0.04
N PRO A 47 15.86 -8.13 0.75
CA PRO A 47 15.34 -7.56 1.98
C PRO A 47 14.08 -6.77 1.70
N GLN A 48 13.00 -7.10 2.42
CA GLN A 48 11.77 -6.32 2.33
C GLN A 48 12.01 -4.95 2.96
N ARG A 49 11.97 -3.92 2.14
CA ARG A 49 12.04 -2.53 2.61
C ARG A 49 10.64 -2.02 2.91
N ASN A 50 10.56 -0.96 3.70
CA ASN A 50 9.31 -0.23 3.92
C ASN A 50 8.73 0.22 2.57
N GLY A 51 7.45 -0.06 2.36
CA GLY A 51 6.74 0.36 1.16
C GLY A 51 6.84 -0.57 -0.04
N ILE A 52 7.77 -1.52 -0.10
CA ILE A 52 7.82 -2.50 -1.18
C ILE A 52 6.60 -3.42 -1.10
N PRO A 53 5.84 -3.59 -2.18
CA PRO A 53 4.71 -4.51 -2.21
C PRO A 53 5.14 -5.94 -1.94
N ALA A 54 4.38 -6.63 -1.12
CA ALA A 54 4.55 -8.03 -0.81
C ALA A 54 3.20 -8.74 -0.88
N LYS A 55 3.22 -10.06 -0.91
CA LYS A 55 2.04 -10.88 -1.09
C LYS A 55 2.02 -12.02 -0.10
N ASP A 56 0.87 -12.23 0.53
CA ASP A 56 0.54 -13.44 1.25
C ASP A 56 -0.69 -14.09 0.61
N PHE A 57 -0.83 -15.39 0.79
CA PHE A 57 -1.90 -16.17 0.19
C PHE A 57 -2.65 -16.98 1.24
N ALA A 58 -3.95 -17.16 1.01
CA ALA A 58 -4.76 -18.13 1.69
C ALA A 58 -5.54 -18.95 0.67
N ILE A 59 -5.53 -20.27 0.83
CA ILE A 59 -6.29 -21.22 0.01
C ILE A 59 -7.25 -21.93 0.94
N VAL A 60 -8.53 -21.96 0.56
CA VAL A 60 -9.60 -22.63 1.28
C VAL A 60 -10.28 -23.60 0.34
N ALA A 61 -10.56 -24.83 0.79
CA ALA A 61 -11.18 -25.86 -0.03
C ALA A 61 -12.25 -26.66 0.73
N ASP A 62 -13.12 -27.30 -0.01
CA ASP A 62 -14.21 -28.14 0.52
C ASP A 62 -13.66 -29.45 1.10
N SER A 63 -12.51 -29.96 0.62
CA SER A 63 -11.86 -31.17 1.11
C SER A 63 -10.34 -31.00 1.22
N VAL A 64 -9.69 -31.96 1.90
CA VAL A 64 -8.24 -32.00 2.03
C VAL A 64 -7.59 -32.26 0.67
N GLU A 65 -8.14 -33.16 -0.11
CA GLU A 65 -7.63 -33.52 -1.43
C GLU A 65 -7.63 -32.32 -2.39
N GLU A 66 -8.69 -31.53 -2.37
CA GLU A 66 -8.76 -30.28 -3.15
C GLU A 66 -7.78 -29.22 -2.65
N LEU A 67 -7.59 -29.13 -1.34
CA LEU A 67 -6.59 -28.23 -0.76
C LEU A 67 -5.20 -28.65 -1.23
N GLU A 68 -4.82 -29.93 -1.15
CA GLU A 68 -3.52 -30.44 -1.57
C GLU A 68 -3.26 -30.21 -3.06
N GLN A 69 -4.26 -30.34 -3.93
CA GLN A 69 -4.14 -30.06 -5.36
C GLN A 69 -3.83 -28.59 -5.65
N ASN A 70 -4.29 -27.68 -4.81
CA ASN A 70 -4.15 -26.24 -5.02
C ASN A 70 -2.93 -25.65 -4.28
N MET A 71 -2.39 -26.30 -3.23
CA MET A 71 -1.30 -25.75 -2.43
C MET A 71 0.11 -26.06 -2.97
N ALA A 72 0.23 -26.91 -3.99
CA ALA A 72 1.53 -27.35 -4.51
C ALA A 72 2.28 -26.28 -5.34
N ARG A 73 2.02 -25.00 -5.12
CA ARG A 73 2.63 -23.91 -5.87
C ARG A 73 3.15 -22.84 -4.94
N TYR A 74 4.33 -22.34 -5.25
CA TYR A 74 4.95 -21.21 -4.57
C TYR A 74 4.13 -19.90 -4.70
N GLU A 75 3.55 -19.66 -5.86
CA GLU A 75 2.64 -18.55 -6.14
C GLU A 75 1.50 -19.06 -7.04
N PRO A 76 0.23 -18.86 -6.65
CA PRO A 76 -0.90 -19.18 -7.50
C PRO A 76 -0.83 -18.44 -8.84
N LYS A 77 -1.20 -19.10 -9.92
CA LYS A 77 -1.24 -18.46 -11.25
C LYS A 77 -2.46 -17.57 -11.45
N HIS A 78 -3.47 -17.73 -10.63
CA HIS A 78 -4.73 -16.98 -10.63
C HIS A 78 -5.32 -16.97 -9.23
N THR A 79 -6.10 -15.95 -8.94
CA THR A 79 -6.76 -15.75 -7.65
C THR A 79 -8.24 -15.42 -7.86
N ASP A 80 -9.10 -15.94 -7.00
CA ASP A 80 -10.52 -15.60 -7.00
C ASP A 80 -10.76 -14.22 -6.38
N ILE A 81 -9.97 -13.90 -5.34
CA ILE A 81 -10.03 -12.63 -4.64
C ILE A 81 -8.63 -12.09 -4.45
N THR A 82 -8.41 -10.85 -4.86
CA THR A 82 -7.21 -10.07 -4.54
C THR A 82 -7.58 -9.00 -3.51
N VAL A 83 -7.07 -9.13 -2.29
CA VAL A 83 -7.21 -8.14 -1.22
C VAL A 83 -6.07 -7.14 -1.29
N VAL A 84 -6.38 -5.85 -1.35
CA VAL A 84 -5.41 -4.77 -1.44
C VAL A 84 -5.52 -3.89 -0.20
N LEU A 85 -4.48 -3.91 0.65
CA LEU A 85 -4.50 -3.26 1.95
C LEU A 85 -4.18 -1.75 1.89
N ASP A 86 -3.69 -1.29 0.75
CA ASP A 86 -3.33 0.11 0.54
C ASP A 86 -3.76 0.56 -0.86
N ASP A 87 -4.58 1.59 -0.94
CA ASP A 87 -5.16 2.06 -2.21
C ASP A 87 -4.14 2.71 -3.15
N THR A 88 -2.95 3.09 -2.66
CA THR A 88 -1.85 3.55 -3.53
C THR A 88 -1.26 2.43 -4.37
N LEU A 89 -1.53 1.15 -4.02
CA LEU A 89 -1.17 0.00 -4.84
C LEU A 89 -2.01 -0.12 -6.13
N SER A 90 -3.08 0.66 -6.25
CA SER A 90 -3.89 0.74 -7.48
C SER A 90 -3.06 1.10 -8.72
N LYS A 91 -2.00 1.89 -8.54
CA LYS A 91 -1.06 2.28 -9.61
C LYS A 91 -0.20 1.12 -10.14
N GLY A 92 -0.27 -0.04 -9.53
CA GLY A 92 0.50 -1.22 -9.88
C GLY A 92 1.34 -1.75 -8.72
N VAL A 93 1.69 -3.01 -8.82
CA VAL A 93 2.47 -3.74 -7.82
C VAL A 93 3.78 -4.19 -8.44
N GLU A 94 4.88 -3.83 -7.82
CA GLU A 94 6.17 -4.39 -8.16
C GLU A 94 6.26 -5.82 -7.64
N SER A 95 6.28 -6.78 -8.53
CA SER A 95 6.34 -8.21 -8.18
C SER A 95 7.75 -8.61 -7.73
N TRP A 96 8.77 -8.06 -8.40
CA TRP A 96 10.20 -8.18 -8.14
C TRP A 96 10.86 -6.89 -8.58
N ALA A 97 11.96 -6.50 -7.95
CA ALA A 97 12.73 -5.31 -8.35
C ALA A 97 13.09 -5.28 -9.84
N TRP A 98 13.08 -6.43 -10.50
CA TRP A 98 13.48 -6.66 -11.88
C TRP A 98 12.32 -6.66 -12.89
N TYR A 99 11.09 -6.98 -12.45
CA TYR A 99 9.96 -7.22 -13.36
C TYR A 99 9.07 -6.00 -13.61
N GLY A 100 9.39 -4.87 -13.01
CA GLY A 100 8.59 -3.65 -13.12
C GLY A 100 7.22 -3.79 -12.47
N LEU A 101 6.32 -2.91 -12.86
CA LEU A 101 4.97 -2.83 -12.31
C LEU A 101 4.04 -3.84 -12.93
N GLN A 102 3.35 -4.56 -12.08
CA GLN A 102 2.25 -5.43 -12.49
C GLN A 102 0.93 -4.85 -12.01
N PRO A 103 -0.14 -4.91 -12.84
CA PRO A 103 -1.48 -4.56 -12.40
C PRO A 103 -1.89 -5.35 -11.16
N ILE A 104 -2.54 -4.70 -10.20
CA ILE A 104 -3.03 -5.39 -8.99
C ILE A 104 -4.07 -6.46 -9.31
N ASN A 105 -4.82 -6.30 -10.39
CA ASN A 105 -5.86 -7.22 -10.87
C ASN A 105 -5.31 -8.29 -11.83
N LYS A 106 -3.98 -8.42 -11.99
CA LYS A 106 -3.37 -9.35 -12.97
C LYS A 106 -3.80 -10.79 -12.73
N LEU A 107 -3.73 -11.26 -11.49
CA LEU A 107 -4.02 -12.65 -11.14
C LEU A 107 -5.52 -12.92 -10.93
N THR A 108 -6.33 -11.88 -10.74
CA THR A 108 -7.76 -12.04 -10.49
C THR A 108 -8.46 -12.70 -11.68
N VAL A 109 -9.18 -13.80 -11.46
CA VAL A 109 -9.92 -14.50 -12.50
C VAL A 109 -11.06 -13.64 -13.11
N PRO A 110 -11.56 -13.99 -14.31
CA PRO A 110 -12.80 -13.38 -14.80
C PRO A 110 -13.93 -13.51 -13.78
N ASN A 111 -14.66 -12.42 -13.54
CA ASN A 111 -15.71 -12.30 -12.51
C ASN A 111 -15.19 -12.47 -11.05
N GLY A 112 -13.89 -12.60 -10.85
CA GLY A 112 -13.28 -12.55 -9.51
C GLY A 112 -13.40 -11.15 -8.88
N THR A 113 -12.85 -10.97 -7.68
CA THR A 113 -13.02 -9.75 -6.91
C THR A 113 -11.68 -9.14 -6.51
N VAL A 114 -11.54 -7.84 -6.73
CA VAL A 114 -10.52 -7.01 -6.08
C VAL A 114 -11.20 -6.31 -4.90
N LEU A 115 -10.78 -6.67 -3.69
CA LEU A 115 -11.26 -6.06 -2.44
C LEU A 115 -10.24 -5.06 -1.93
N MET A 116 -10.63 -3.81 -1.78
CA MET A 116 -9.71 -2.74 -1.38
C MET A 116 -10.25 -1.95 -0.19
N THR A 117 -9.36 -1.52 0.68
CA THR A 117 -9.64 -0.54 1.73
C THR A 117 -9.31 0.85 1.20
N SER A 118 -10.32 1.71 1.03
CA SER A 118 -10.13 3.06 0.48
C SER A 118 -11.30 4.00 0.81
N LEU A 119 -10.98 5.28 0.92
CA LEU A 119 -11.97 6.37 0.96
C LEU A 119 -12.23 6.97 -0.41
N GLN A 120 -11.45 6.60 -1.43
CA GLN A 120 -11.60 7.08 -2.79
C GLN A 120 -12.87 6.50 -3.45
N SER A 121 -13.42 7.21 -4.43
CA SER A 121 -14.51 6.67 -5.25
C SER A 121 -14.02 5.57 -6.20
N PHE A 122 -14.93 4.71 -6.66
CA PHE A 122 -14.62 3.71 -7.70
C PHE A 122 -14.00 4.35 -8.94
N ASP A 123 -14.53 5.48 -9.39
CA ASP A 123 -14.04 6.15 -10.60
C ASP A 123 -12.64 6.76 -10.39
N SER A 124 -12.33 7.21 -9.17
CA SER A 124 -10.97 7.68 -8.84
C SER A 124 -9.97 6.53 -8.89
N LEU A 125 -10.29 5.39 -8.27
CA LEU A 125 -9.42 4.22 -8.25
C LEU A 125 -9.23 3.61 -9.65
N LEU A 126 -10.27 3.60 -10.48
CA LEU A 126 -10.21 3.06 -11.84
C LEU A 126 -9.35 3.90 -12.80
N LYS A 127 -9.02 5.14 -12.46
CA LYS A 127 -8.02 5.90 -13.22
C LYS A 127 -6.60 5.32 -13.07
N ASP A 128 -6.33 4.65 -11.96
CA ASP A 128 -5.03 4.08 -11.65
C ASP A 128 -5.00 2.55 -11.89
N ILE A 129 -6.10 1.84 -11.61
CA ILE A 129 -6.18 0.39 -11.81
C ILE A 129 -6.21 0.08 -13.30
N HIS A 130 -5.29 -0.79 -13.73
CA HIS A 130 -5.13 -1.11 -15.14
C HIS A 130 -6.36 -1.84 -15.70
N LYS A 131 -6.66 -1.51 -16.96
CA LYS A 131 -7.67 -2.17 -17.75
C LYS A 131 -7.36 -3.68 -17.87
N LYS A 132 -8.39 -4.50 -17.73
CA LYS A 132 -8.31 -5.97 -17.84
C LYS A 132 -9.15 -6.47 -19.00
N ASP A 133 -8.71 -7.58 -19.62
CA ASP A 133 -9.39 -8.20 -20.76
C ASP A 133 -10.67 -8.98 -20.36
N ALA A 134 -11.00 -9.03 -19.07
CA ALA A 134 -12.17 -9.69 -18.56
C ALA A 134 -12.84 -8.85 -17.46
N PRO A 135 -14.17 -8.91 -17.29
CA PRO A 135 -14.86 -8.21 -16.22
C PRO A 135 -14.45 -8.80 -14.86
N TYR A 136 -14.49 -7.95 -13.83
CA TYR A 136 -14.25 -8.34 -12.44
C TYR A 136 -15.05 -7.43 -11.50
N ASN A 137 -15.12 -7.79 -10.22
CA ASN A 137 -15.79 -6.98 -9.22
C ASN A 137 -14.74 -6.15 -8.45
N LEU A 138 -14.99 -4.86 -8.27
CA LEU A 138 -14.25 -4.01 -7.34
C LEU A 138 -15.11 -3.79 -6.10
N SER A 139 -14.63 -4.26 -4.96
CA SER A 139 -15.29 -4.10 -3.67
C SER A 139 -14.52 -3.18 -2.76
N LEU A 140 -15.19 -2.26 -2.08
CA LEU A 140 -14.57 -1.26 -1.22
C LEU A 140 -15.04 -1.38 0.23
N ILE A 141 -14.06 -1.49 1.12
CA ILE A 141 -14.24 -1.23 2.54
C ILE A 141 -13.97 0.26 2.74
N ARG A 142 -14.99 1.02 3.13
CA ARG A 142 -14.88 2.46 3.35
C ARG A 142 -14.15 2.75 4.68
N ALA A 143 -12.84 2.75 4.59
CA ALA A 143 -11.95 3.12 5.68
C ALA A 143 -10.67 3.71 5.09
N LYS A 144 -9.96 4.51 5.89
CA LYS A 144 -8.60 4.95 5.52
C LYS A 144 -7.72 3.72 5.40
N ALA A 145 -6.89 3.66 4.36
CA ALA A 145 -5.91 2.58 4.22
C ALA A 145 -5.08 2.46 5.50
N SER A 146 -4.83 1.22 5.91
CA SER A 146 -4.04 0.94 7.11
C SER A 146 -2.58 1.29 6.86
N PHE A 147 -2.23 2.53 7.11
CA PHE A 147 -0.87 3.02 7.09
C PHE A 147 -0.43 3.37 8.51
N SER A 148 0.58 2.69 9.00
CA SER A 148 1.30 3.12 10.18
C SER A 148 2.52 3.92 9.72
N GLY A 149 2.67 5.12 10.20
CA GLY A 149 3.89 5.88 10.03
C GLY A 149 5.13 5.07 10.45
N LEU A 150 6.28 5.68 10.41
CA LEU A 150 7.56 5.06 10.78
C LEU A 150 7.43 4.14 12.02
N TRP A 151 7.67 2.85 11.80
CA TRP A 151 7.89 1.84 12.85
C TRP A 151 6.70 1.49 13.76
N VAL A 152 5.50 2.02 13.56
CA VAL A 152 4.37 1.76 14.44
C VAL A 152 3.26 1.01 13.69
N HIS A 153 2.96 -0.20 14.13
CA HIS A 153 1.77 -0.93 13.67
C HIS A 153 0.53 -0.27 14.27
N LYS A 154 -0.31 0.29 13.41
CA LYS A 154 -1.60 0.83 13.82
C LYS A 154 -2.64 -0.28 13.86
N GLU A 155 -3.19 -0.55 15.03
CA GLU A 155 -4.31 -1.48 15.15
C GLU A 155 -5.62 -0.73 14.88
N ASP A 156 -6.20 -0.93 13.69
CA ASP A 156 -7.39 -0.22 13.21
C ASP A 156 -8.53 -1.14 12.79
N HIS A 157 -8.49 -2.39 13.25
CA HIS A 157 -9.44 -3.45 12.92
C HIS A 157 -9.53 -3.79 11.41
N THR A 158 -8.56 -3.40 10.60
CA THR A 158 -8.57 -3.70 9.16
C THR A 158 -8.64 -5.20 8.91
N GLU A 159 -7.92 -6.03 9.70
CA GLU A 159 -7.92 -7.48 9.57
C GLU A 159 -9.34 -8.07 9.67
N VAL A 160 -10.11 -7.66 10.64
CA VAL A 160 -11.46 -8.19 10.84
C VAL A 160 -12.48 -7.59 9.88
N ARG A 161 -12.29 -6.34 9.45
CA ARG A 161 -13.12 -5.74 8.40
C ARG A 161 -12.94 -6.49 7.07
N VAL A 162 -11.72 -6.87 6.73
CA VAL A 162 -11.43 -7.69 5.54
C VAL A 162 -12.09 -9.05 5.68
N LEU A 163 -12.02 -9.72 6.84
CA LEU A 163 -12.68 -11.00 7.07
C LEU A 163 -14.20 -10.90 6.91
N GLY A 164 -14.82 -9.84 7.47
CA GLY A 164 -16.24 -9.60 7.29
C GLY A 164 -16.64 -9.35 5.84
N ALA A 165 -15.85 -8.59 5.10
CA ALA A 165 -16.06 -8.35 3.67
C ALA A 165 -15.92 -9.65 2.85
N LEU A 166 -14.92 -10.47 3.16
CA LEU A 166 -14.71 -11.77 2.50
C LEU A 166 -15.87 -12.73 2.76
N ALA A 167 -16.47 -12.70 3.95
CA ALA A 167 -17.68 -13.50 4.22
C ALA A 167 -18.86 -13.10 3.35
N LYS A 168 -18.97 -11.84 2.93
CA LYS A 168 -20.01 -11.40 1.98
C LYS A 168 -19.68 -11.78 0.54
N ILE A 169 -18.39 -11.73 0.16
CA ILE A 169 -17.95 -12.04 -1.21
C ILE A 169 -17.97 -13.54 -1.46
N ALA A 170 -17.53 -14.35 -0.50
CA ALA A 170 -17.38 -15.80 -0.65
C ALA A 170 -18.10 -16.58 0.48
N PRO A 171 -19.43 -16.43 0.65
CA PRO A 171 -20.17 -17.00 1.78
C PRO A 171 -20.15 -18.53 1.83
N HIS A 172 -19.91 -19.20 0.72
CA HIS A 172 -19.76 -20.65 0.65
C HIS A 172 -18.53 -21.14 1.43
N PHE A 173 -17.41 -20.39 1.34
CA PHE A 173 -16.15 -20.76 2.00
C PHE A 173 -16.00 -20.12 3.37
N LEU A 174 -16.53 -18.92 3.57
CA LEU A 174 -16.37 -18.12 4.78
C LEU A 174 -17.75 -17.59 5.21
N SER A 175 -18.38 -18.28 6.16
CA SER A 175 -19.64 -17.77 6.71
C SER A 175 -19.38 -16.62 7.68
N LEU A 176 -20.28 -15.63 7.76
CA LEU A 176 -20.18 -14.53 8.71
C LEU A 176 -20.15 -15.02 10.16
N GLU A 177 -20.88 -16.09 10.45
CA GLU A 177 -20.86 -16.72 11.76
C GLU A 177 -19.53 -17.41 12.04
N GLY A 178 -18.93 -18.09 11.03
CA GLY A 178 -17.59 -18.66 11.14
C GLY A 178 -16.52 -17.60 11.41
N VAL A 179 -16.64 -16.42 10.80
CA VAL A 179 -15.76 -15.28 11.07
C VAL A 179 -15.96 -14.78 12.51
N ALA A 180 -17.22 -14.63 12.95
CA ALA A 180 -17.54 -14.18 14.30
C ALA A 180 -17.04 -15.14 15.39
N GLN A 181 -17.05 -16.44 15.13
CA GLN A 181 -16.51 -17.46 16.04
C GLN A 181 -14.98 -17.54 16.01
N ALA A 182 -14.35 -17.30 14.86
CA ALA A 182 -12.90 -17.37 14.73
C ALA A 182 -12.18 -16.19 15.39
N ILE A 183 -12.74 -14.97 15.32
CA ILE A 183 -12.09 -13.77 15.85
C ILE A 183 -11.74 -13.89 17.34
N PRO A 184 -12.63 -14.31 18.25
CA PRO A 184 -12.30 -14.42 19.68
C PRO A 184 -11.23 -15.46 20.01
N GLU A 185 -11.00 -16.45 19.14
CA GLU A 185 -9.98 -17.48 19.33
C GLU A 185 -8.57 -16.99 18.97
N THR A 186 -8.46 -15.79 18.40
CA THR A 186 -7.16 -15.21 18.04
C THR A 186 -6.60 -14.37 19.19
N GLU A 187 -5.28 -14.27 19.27
CA GLU A 187 -4.57 -13.44 20.25
C GLU A 187 -4.95 -11.95 20.17
N TRP A 188 -5.45 -11.54 19.01
CA TRP A 188 -5.86 -10.16 18.71
C TRP A 188 -7.37 -9.98 18.70
N GLY A 189 -8.16 -10.99 19.08
CA GLY A 189 -9.61 -10.96 19.05
C GLY A 189 -10.25 -10.15 20.18
N SER A 190 -11.45 -9.59 19.91
CA SER A 190 -12.32 -8.94 20.89
C SER A 190 -13.75 -8.83 20.34
N ASP A 191 -14.72 -8.58 21.22
CA ASP A 191 -16.14 -8.39 20.81
C ASP A 191 -16.31 -7.19 19.87
N LEU A 192 -15.55 -6.12 20.11
CA LEU A 192 -15.54 -4.95 19.21
C LEU A 192 -15.06 -5.30 17.81
N LYS A 193 -14.11 -6.20 17.70
CA LYS A 193 -13.61 -6.70 16.41
C LYS A 193 -14.66 -7.55 15.69
N VAL A 194 -15.42 -8.36 16.41
CA VAL A 194 -16.56 -9.09 15.84
C VAL A 194 -17.60 -8.10 15.30
N ALA A 195 -17.94 -7.07 16.07
CA ALA A 195 -18.86 -6.01 15.63
C ALA A 195 -18.33 -5.28 14.37
N SER A 196 -17.03 -4.99 14.32
CA SER A 196 -16.39 -4.38 13.16
C SER A 196 -16.45 -5.27 11.91
N ALA A 197 -16.28 -6.59 12.06
CA ALA A 197 -16.41 -7.54 10.96
C ALA A 197 -17.85 -7.58 10.41
N ARG A 198 -18.85 -7.66 11.28
CA ARG A 198 -20.28 -7.63 10.91
C ARG A 198 -20.62 -6.33 10.17
N LYS A 199 -20.18 -5.19 10.69
CA LYS A 199 -20.38 -3.89 10.04
C LYS A 199 -19.75 -3.82 8.65
N ALA A 200 -18.53 -4.32 8.49
CA ALA A 200 -17.87 -4.35 7.18
C ALA A 200 -18.59 -5.27 6.18
N HIS A 201 -19.08 -6.42 6.65
CA HIS A 201 -19.93 -7.29 5.85
C HIS A 201 -21.17 -6.54 5.32
N ASP A 202 -21.91 -5.86 6.20
CA ASP A 202 -23.18 -5.22 5.83
C ASP A 202 -22.97 -4.03 4.87
N ARG A 203 -21.89 -3.27 5.08
CA ARG A 203 -21.59 -2.03 4.36
C ARG A 203 -20.67 -2.16 3.17
N LEU A 204 -20.24 -3.38 2.83
CA LEU A 204 -19.40 -3.60 1.67
C LEU A 204 -20.09 -3.09 0.41
N GLU A 205 -19.43 -2.17 -0.26
CA GLU A 205 -19.84 -1.67 -1.58
C GLU A 205 -19.14 -2.48 -2.66
N THR A 206 -19.87 -2.91 -3.67
CA THR A 206 -19.31 -3.67 -4.80
C THR A 206 -19.83 -3.10 -6.11
N ARG A 207 -18.93 -2.95 -7.07
CA ARG A 207 -19.22 -2.54 -8.44
C ARG A 207 -18.58 -3.50 -9.42
N GLU A 208 -19.34 -3.95 -10.41
CA GLU A 208 -18.79 -4.65 -11.56
C GLU A 208 -17.98 -3.69 -12.43
N VAL A 209 -16.75 -4.07 -12.75
CA VAL A 209 -15.84 -3.34 -13.65
C VAL A 209 -15.85 -4.02 -15.00
N LYS A 210 -16.26 -3.28 -16.02
CA LYS A 210 -16.36 -3.76 -17.40
C LYS A 210 -14.98 -3.74 -18.06
N ILE A 211 -14.84 -4.52 -19.13
CA ILE A 211 -13.61 -4.59 -19.94
C ILE A 211 -13.21 -3.23 -20.58
N THR A 212 -14.14 -2.28 -20.64
CA THR A 212 -13.88 -0.93 -21.18
C THR A 212 -13.35 0.03 -20.14
N GLU A 213 -13.43 -0.31 -18.84
CA GLU A 213 -13.06 0.54 -17.72
C GLU A 213 -11.64 0.23 -17.23
N GLY A 214 -11.01 1.20 -16.60
CA GLY A 214 -9.65 1.11 -16.08
C GLY A 214 -8.64 1.90 -16.89
N ASN A 215 -7.43 2.02 -16.35
CA ASN A 215 -6.34 2.74 -17.00
C ASN A 215 -5.84 1.96 -18.22
N PRO A 216 -5.90 2.53 -19.44
CA PRO A 216 -5.42 1.86 -20.65
C PRO A 216 -3.89 1.83 -20.75
N GLU A 217 -3.16 2.64 -19.97
CA GLU A 217 -1.71 2.66 -20.00
C GLU A 217 -1.16 1.37 -19.39
N VAL A 218 -0.31 0.70 -20.16
CA VAL A 218 0.39 -0.49 -19.66
C VAL A 218 1.55 -0.01 -18.81
N PRO A 219 1.64 -0.47 -17.54
CA PRO A 219 2.79 -0.12 -16.73
C PRO A 219 4.07 -0.66 -17.35
N TYR A 220 5.18 0.03 -17.12
CA TYR A 220 6.49 -0.46 -17.52
C TYR A 220 6.70 -1.87 -16.97
N THR A 221 6.83 -2.84 -17.87
CA THR A 221 7.19 -4.21 -17.56
C THR A 221 8.58 -4.49 -18.10
N PHE A 222 9.46 -4.99 -17.26
CA PHE A 222 10.74 -5.54 -17.70
C PHE A 222 10.57 -7.04 -17.85
N GLU A 223 10.81 -7.56 -19.05
CA GLU A 223 10.92 -8.99 -19.28
C GLU A 223 12.38 -9.39 -19.10
N MET A 224 12.65 -10.23 -18.10
CA MET A 224 13.97 -10.85 -17.98
C MET A 224 14.26 -11.66 -19.23
N PRO A 225 15.42 -11.47 -19.87
CA PRO A 225 15.83 -12.35 -20.94
C PRO A 225 15.90 -13.79 -20.42
N LYS A 226 15.45 -14.73 -21.21
CA LYS A 226 15.58 -16.14 -20.89
C LYS A 226 17.04 -16.50 -20.79
N TRP A 227 17.40 -17.50 -19.98
CA TRP A 227 18.81 -17.88 -19.74
C TRP A 227 19.60 -18.17 -21.04
N TRP A 228 18.93 -18.65 -22.08
CA TRP A 228 19.55 -18.91 -23.39
C TRP A 228 19.71 -17.65 -24.28
N GLU A 229 19.10 -16.55 -23.91
CA GLU A 229 19.24 -15.24 -24.56
C GLU A 229 20.35 -14.41 -23.89
N MET A 230 20.81 -14.84 -22.71
CA MET A 230 21.91 -14.21 -22.00
C MET A 230 23.24 -14.52 -22.71
N ARG A 231 23.97 -13.47 -23.04
CA ARG A 231 25.33 -13.58 -23.58
C ARG A 231 26.34 -13.37 -22.46
N GLU A 232 27.51 -14.03 -22.58
CA GLU A 232 28.63 -13.78 -21.69
C GLU A 232 28.98 -12.27 -21.69
N GLY A 233 29.09 -11.68 -20.50
CA GLY A 233 29.35 -10.25 -20.33
C GLY A 233 28.12 -9.33 -20.42
N VAL A 234 26.93 -9.86 -20.75
CA VAL A 234 25.69 -9.10 -20.59
C VAL A 234 25.27 -9.22 -19.13
N SER A 235 25.68 -8.27 -18.31
CA SER A 235 25.01 -8.08 -17.04
C SER A 235 23.53 -7.75 -17.32
N ILE A 236 22.62 -8.34 -16.55
CA ILE A 236 21.30 -7.77 -16.29
C ILE A 236 21.53 -6.27 -16.17
N PRO A 237 20.69 -5.41 -16.82
CA PRO A 237 21.00 -4.01 -16.99
C PRO A 237 21.64 -3.46 -15.72
N ALA A 238 22.96 -3.38 -15.77
CA ALA A 238 23.73 -2.93 -14.64
C ALA A 238 23.21 -1.54 -14.29
N ILE A 239 23.14 -1.31 -13.04
CA ILE A 239 22.91 0.04 -12.53
C ILE A 239 23.92 0.95 -13.23
N PRO A 240 23.50 1.90 -14.06
CA PRO A 240 24.43 2.84 -14.63
C PRO A 240 25.17 3.51 -13.47
N ILE A 241 26.49 3.44 -13.50
CA ILE A 241 27.33 4.10 -12.49
C ILE A 241 27.11 5.62 -12.51
N GLY A 242 26.39 6.08 -13.53
CA GLY A 242 26.04 7.47 -13.73
C GLY A 242 25.54 7.70 -15.15
N LYS A 243 25.27 8.94 -15.50
CA LYS A 243 24.94 9.35 -16.86
C LYS A 243 26.17 9.93 -17.56
N PRO A 244 26.26 9.80 -18.89
CA PRO A 244 27.35 10.41 -19.65
C PRO A 244 27.44 11.90 -19.36
N LYS A 245 28.66 12.42 -19.23
CA LYS A 245 28.89 13.88 -19.14
C LYS A 245 28.54 14.52 -20.47
N GLU A 246 27.81 15.62 -20.43
CA GLU A 246 27.58 16.43 -21.63
C GLU A 246 28.93 16.96 -22.17
N GLY A 247 29.27 16.58 -23.42
CA GLY A 247 30.45 17.07 -24.12
C GLY A 247 31.80 16.55 -23.64
N GLY A 248 31.85 15.47 -22.82
CA GLY A 248 33.11 14.95 -22.31
C GLY A 248 33.16 13.44 -22.12
N GLU A 249 34.35 12.92 -21.85
CA GLU A 249 34.55 11.53 -21.44
C GLU A 249 34.19 11.34 -19.98
N GLY A 250 33.55 10.18 -19.67
CA GLY A 250 33.20 9.76 -18.33
C GLY A 250 31.73 9.94 -17.97
N TYR A 251 31.42 9.65 -16.71
CA TYR A 251 30.06 9.63 -16.17
C TYR A 251 29.95 10.55 -14.96
N VAL A 252 28.79 11.18 -14.82
CA VAL A 252 28.38 11.88 -13.59
C VAL A 252 27.60 10.88 -12.73
N PRO A 253 27.92 10.74 -11.45
CA PRO A 253 27.12 9.90 -10.55
C PRO A 253 25.64 10.27 -10.67
N ASP A 254 24.78 9.27 -10.83
CA ASP A 254 23.36 9.46 -10.97
C ASP A 254 22.61 8.25 -10.40
N ARG A 255 21.29 8.40 -10.21
CA ARG A 255 20.44 7.30 -9.77
C ARG A 255 20.19 6.31 -10.89
N ASN A 256 19.99 5.05 -10.52
CA ASN A 256 19.61 4.04 -11.48
C ASN A 256 18.23 4.32 -12.07
N PRO A 257 18.10 4.59 -13.39
CA PRO A 257 16.84 4.91 -14.02
C PRO A 257 15.83 3.75 -14.05
N TYR A 258 16.31 2.52 -13.82
CA TYR A 258 15.46 1.33 -13.79
C TYR A 258 14.84 1.08 -12.42
N PHE A 259 15.39 1.62 -11.34
CA PHE A 259 14.83 1.53 -9.98
C PHE A 259 13.87 2.67 -9.71
N LYS A 260 12.68 2.58 -10.29
CA LYS A 260 11.62 3.56 -10.07
C LYS A 260 10.77 3.13 -8.87
N LYS A 261 10.95 3.80 -7.75
CA LYS A 261 10.29 3.45 -6.49
C LYS A 261 8.97 4.17 -6.23
N TYR A 262 8.60 5.12 -7.08
CA TYR A 262 7.35 5.87 -6.91
C TYR A 262 6.10 4.99 -6.86
N THR A 263 6.17 3.80 -7.42
CA THR A 263 5.08 2.83 -7.44
C THR A 263 4.97 2.03 -6.15
N THR A 264 6.00 2.08 -5.33
CA THR A 264 6.06 1.34 -4.06
C THR A 264 5.77 2.21 -2.86
N ARG A 265 5.72 3.55 -3.01
CA ARG A 265 5.48 4.44 -1.88
C ARG A 265 3.99 4.72 -1.66
N THR A 266 3.63 4.84 -0.40
CA THR A 266 2.31 5.30 0.04
C THR A 266 2.28 6.80 0.31
N MET A 267 3.44 7.38 0.55
CA MET A 267 3.62 8.77 0.96
C MET A 267 4.84 9.37 0.28
N ARG A 268 4.82 10.68 0.08
CA ARG A 268 5.99 11.43 -0.37
C ARG A 268 6.21 12.68 0.48
N PRO A 269 7.47 13.17 0.60
CA PRO A 269 7.74 14.41 1.29
C PRO A 269 7.24 15.60 0.45
N VAL A 270 6.59 16.54 1.13
CA VAL A 270 6.33 17.91 0.65
C VAL A 270 7.21 18.83 1.49
N ILE A 271 7.97 19.72 0.81
CA ILE A 271 9.08 20.45 1.43
C ILE A 271 8.77 21.95 1.44
N ASP A 272 8.81 22.58 2.61
CA ASP A 272 8.80 24.03 2.71
C ASP A 272 10.24 24.59 2.60
N PHE A 273 10.61 25.02 1.40
CA PHE A 273 11.95 25.53 1.14
C PHE A 273 12.23 26.86 1.83
N ASP A 274 11.20 27.64 2.19
CA ASP A 274 11.36 28.92 2.87
C ASP A 274 11.76 28.73 4.35
N THR A 275 11.38 27.63 4.97
CA THR A 275 11.72 27.29 6.36
C THR A 275 12.96 26.42 6.48
N CYS A 276 13.48 25.90 5.37
CA CYS A 276 14.62 25.00 5.34
C CYS A 276 15.90 25.66 5.87
N VAL A 277 16.47 25.13 6.96
CA VAL A 277 17.72 25.63 7.58
C VAL A 277 18.99 24.99 7.00
N LYS A 278 18.87 24.18 5.95
CA LYS A 278 20.01 23.59 5.21
C LYS A 278 20.92 22.71 6.07
N CYS A 279 20.36 21.98 7.00
CA CYS A 279 21.10 21.18 8.00
C CYS A 279 21.64 19.85 7.46
N ASN A 280 21.34 19.46 6.23
CA ASN A 280 21.76 18.24 5.55
C ASN A 280 21.16 16.93 6.12
N LEU A 281 20.39 16.95 7.20
CA LEU A 281 19.92 15.72 7.86
C LEU A 281 19.01 14.88 6.96
N CYS A 282 18.10 15.48 6.19
CA CYS A 282 17.26 14.75 5.23
C CYS A 282 18.09 14.07 4.14
N TRP A 283 19.17 14.72 3.69
CA TRP A 283 20.07 14.20 2.67
C TRP A 283 20.91 13.03 3.19
N ILE A 284 21.60 13.20 4.33
CA ILE A 284 22.50 12.16 4.85
C ILE A 284 21.76 10.94 5.41
N SER A 285 20.53 11.13 5.89
CA SER A 285 19.73 10.05 6.49
C SER A 285 18.86 9.31 5.49
N CYS A 286 18.78 9.78 4.24
CA CYS A 286 17.92 9.14 3.23
C CYS A 286 18.49 7.78 2.80
N PRO A 287 17.77 6.65 3.03
CA PRO A 287 18.28 5.32 2.69
C PRO A 287 18.42 5.09 1.18
N ASP A 288 17.72 5.88 0.37
CA ASP A 288 17.68 5.75 -1.09
C ASP A 288 18.38 6.90 -1.81
N SER A 289 19.10 7.77 -1.08
CA SER A 289 19.84 8.92 -1.65
C SER A 289 18.97 9.80 -2.57
N VAL A 290 17.74 10.06 -2.14
CA VAL A 290 16.70 10.73 -2.95
C VAL A 290 16.98 12.22 -3.12
N PHE A 291 17.59 12.86 -2.11
CA PHE A 291 17.75 14.31 -2.11
C PHE A 291 18.95 14.79 -2.93
N ASP A 292 18.70 15.78 -3.77
CA ASP A 292 19.72 16.53 -4.48
C ASP A 292 19.97 17.87 -3.78
N VAL A 293 21.23 18.28 -3.74
CA VAL A 293 21.61 19.59 -3.22
C VAL A 293 21.40 20.64 -4.31
N MET A 294 20.51 21.58 -4.04
CA MET A 294 20.19 22.66 -4.99
C MET A 294 21.24 23.78 -4.92
N PRO A 295 21.32 24.65 -5.97
CA PRO A 295 22.29 25.75 -6.02
C PRO A 295 22.22 26.72 -4.85
N ASP A 296 21.05 26.85 -4.22
CA ASP A 296 20.85 27.70 -3.06
C ASP A 296 21.16 26.99 -1.72
N GLY A 297 21.56 25.73 -1.78
CA GLY A 297 21.91 24.90 -0.62
C GLY A 297 20.69 24.23 0.04
N THR A 298 19.50 24.34 -0.51
CA THR A 298 18.33 23.54 -0.10
C THR A 298 18.38 22.15 -0.71
N PHE A 299 17.42 21.31 -0.39
CA PHE A 299 17.41 19.91 -0.82
C PHE A 299 16.09 19.57 -1.52
N ASP A 300 16.14 19.18 -2.79
CA ASP A 300 14.99 18.69 -3.51
C ASP A 300 14.97 17.17 -3.56
N ALA A 301 13.78 16.60 -3.57
CA ALA A 301 13.59 15.15 -3.57
C ALA A 301 13.29 14.64 -4.98
N ALA A 302 14.18 13.81 -5.55
CA ALA A 302 13.92 13.08 -6.78
C ALA A 302 12.83 12.02 -6.54
N MET A 303 11.58 12.38 -6.80
CA MET A 303 10.41 11.59 -6.44
C MET A 303 10.38 10.20 -7.11
N GLU A 304 11.01 10.00 -8.24
CA GLU A 304 11.10 8.68 -8.88
C GLU A 304 11.87 7.65 -8.04
N ALA A 305 12.84 8.10 -7.25
CA ALA A 305 13.65 7.23 -6.39
C ALA A 305 13.10 7.12 -4.95
N CYS A 306 12.13 7.94 -4.56
CA CYS A 306 11.62 7.99 -3.20
C CYS A 306 10.75 6.79 -2.88
N CYS A 307 11.08 6.04 -1.82
CA CYS A 307 10.26 4.94 -1.31
C CYS A 307 9.21 5.36 -0.26
N GLY A 308 9.17 6.64 0.13
CA GLY A 308 8.19 7.15 1.08
C GLY A 308 8.39 6.70 2.53
N CYS A 309 9.62 6.42 2.95
CA CYS A 309 9.91 5.88 4.30
C CYS A 309 9.68 6.88 5.44
N GLY A 310 9.58 8.20 5.16
CA GLY A 310 9.34 9.23 6.16
C GLY A 310 10.53 9.64 7.03
N VAL A 311 11.73 9.04 6.83
CA VAL A 311 12.93 9.39 7.62
C VAL A 311 13.25 10.88 7.54
N CYS A 312 13.10 11.49 6.36
CA CYS A 312 13.38 12.91 6.15
C CYS A 312 12.50 13.83 7.00
N GLU A 313 11.22 13.50 7.20
CA GLU A 313 10.33 14.23 8.11
C GLU A 313 10.77 14.03 9.56
N ALA A 314 11.09 12.79 9.94
CA ALA A 314 11.44 12.45 11.32
C ALA A 314 12.77 13.08 11.80
N VAL A 315 13.75 13.24 10.90
CA VAL A 315 15.05 13.82 11.24
C VAL A 315 15.11 15.35 11.04
N CYS A 316 14.09 15.95 10.44
CA CYS A 316 14.07 17.37 10.19
C CYS A 316 13.94 18.16 11.51
N PRO A 317 14.90 19.04 11.86
CA PRO A 317 14.84 19.79 13.12
C PRO A 317 13.84 20.95 13.07
N VAL A 318 13.30 21.26 11.88
CA VAL A 318 12.33 22.33 11.70
C VAL A 318 10.95 21.72 11.53
N GLU A 319 10.08 22.03 12.48
CA GLU A 319 8.69 21.53 12.47
C GLU A 319 7.98 21.97 11.19
N ASN A 320 7.30 21.00 10.54
CA ASN A 320 6.55 21.19 9.29
C ASN A 320 7.38 21.64 8.07
N CYS A 321 8.71 21.69 8.14
CA CYS A 321 9.54 21.93 6.96
C CYS A 321 9.43 20.79 5.94
N ILE A 322 9.34 19.55 6.40
CA ILE A 322 9.04 18.38 5.57
C ILE A 322 7.79 17.71 6.14
N THR A 323 6.78 17.51 5.30
CA THR A 323 5.54 16.84 5.68
C THR A 323 5.26 15.69 4.72
N MET A 324 5.06 14.48 5.26
CA MET A 324 4.70 13.32 4.45
C MET A 324 3.22 13.36 4.07
N VAL A 325 2.94 13.33 2.77
CA VAL A 325 1.59 13.40 2.20
C VAL A 325 1.30 12.14 1.39
N ASN A 326 0.06 11.65 1.45
CA ASN A 326 -0.35 10.43 0.74
C ASN A 326 -0.10 10.56 -0.77
N GLU A 327 0.48 9.53 -1.36
CA GLU A 327 0.84 9.45 -2.78
C GLU A 327 -0.36 9.63 -3.71
N ALA A 328 -1.57 9.25 -3.29
CA ALA A 328 -2.79 9.43 -4.07
C ALA A 328 -3.11 10.90 -4.40
N ALA A 329 -2.53 11.86 -3.66
CA ALA A 329 -2.70 13.29 -3.94
C ALA A 329 -1.92 13.80 -5.16
N PHE A 330 -1.07 12.95 -5.75
CA PHE A 330 -0.11 13.37 -6.78
C PHE A 330 -0.28 12.56 -8.07
N SER A 331 -0.18 13.25 -9.20
CA SER A 331 -0.27 12.66 -10.54
C SER A 331 1.08 12.57 -11.26
N ASP A 332 2.12 13.23 -10.74
CA ASP A 332 3.44 13.32 -11.36
C ASP A 332 4.58 13.25 -10.32
N ASN A 333 5.82 13.29 -10.81
CA ASN A 333 7.03 13.31 -10.00
C ASN A 333 7.84 14.60 -10.23
N ALA A 334 7.17 15.71 -10.56
CA ALA A 334 7.82 16.98 -10.81
C ALA A 334 8.69 17.45 -9.63
N SER A 335 9.76 18.16 -9.95
CA SER A 335 10.64 18.79 -8.96
C SER A 335 9.88 19.87 -8.19
N GLN A 336 9.88 19.73 -6.87
CA GLN A 336 9.24 20.74 -6.01
C GLN A 336 10.07 22.00 -5.93
N TRP A 337 11.39 21.88 -5.98
CA TRP A 337 12.28 23.04 -5.99
C TRP A 337 12.13 23.87 -7.26
N GLU A 338 11.99 23.24 -8.42
CA GLU A 338 11.74 23.96 -9.66
C GLU A 338 10.39 24.70 -9.64
N MET A 339 9.35 24.08 -9.10
CA MET A 339 8.05 24.74 -8.90
C MET A 339 8.18 25.97 -7.97
N TRP A 340 8.86 25.80 -6.84
CA TRP A 340 9.10 26.87 -5.87
C TRP A 340 9.96 27.99 -6.46
N ARG A 341 10.99 27.65 -7.20
CA ARG A 341 11.88 28.62 -7.86
C ARG A 341 11.16 29.46 -8.89
N GLN A 342 10.23 28.84 -9.65
CA GLN A 342 9.45 29.55 -10.68
C GLN A 342 8.43 30.51 -10.07
N ASP A 343 7.67 30.06 -9.09
CA ASP A 343 6.66 30.88 -8.40
C ASP A 343 6.47 30.40 -6.94
N LYS A 344 7.10 31.11 -6.03
CA LYS A 344 7.04 30.83 -4.58
C LYS A 344 5.62 30.92 -4.02
N GLY A 345 4.80 31.85 -4.51
CA GLY A 345 3.44 32.04 -4.04
C GLY A 345 2.51 30.92 -4.48
N ALA A 346 2.58 30.52 -5.75
CA ALA A 346 1.85 29.41 -6.29
C ALA A 346 2.27 28.10 -5.63
N TYR A 347 3.57 27.87 -5.44
CA TYR A 347 4.09 26.70 -4.71
C TYR A 347 3.55 26.62 -3.28
N LYS A 348 3.58 27.73 -2.55
CA LYS A 348 3.10 27.76 -1.16
C LYS A 348 1.60 27.43 -1.08
N THR A 349 0.81 27.94 -2.00
CA THR A 349 -0.61 27.62 -2.09
C THR A 349 -0.82 26.14 -2.39
N TRP A 350 -0.10 25.58 -3.35
CA TRP A 350 -0.10 24.15 -3.68
C TRP A 350 0.31 23.29 -2.48
N MET A 351 1.41 23.63 -1.81
CA MET A 351 1.94 22.92 -0.64
C MET A 351 0.91 22.90 0.49
N VAL A 352 0.33 24.05 0.85
CA VAL A 352 -0.69 24.15 1.90
C VAL A 352 -1.90 23.30 1.55
N GLY A 353 -2.36 23.37 0.29
CA GLY A 353 -3.47 22.54 -0.17
C GLY A 353 -3.22 21.03 -0.02
N LYS A 354 -2.00 20.57 -0.36
CA LYS A 354 -1.60 19.16 -0.19
C LYS A 354 -1.55 18.74 1.29
N ILE A 355 -1.03 19.59 2.15
CA ILE A 355 -0.88 19.30 3.58
C ILE A 355 -2.22 19.35 4.33
N GLN A 356 -3.14 20.22 3.92
CA GLN A 356 -4.44 20.38 4.57
C GLN A 356 -5.48 19.32 4.17
N ASP A 357 -5.28 18.65 3.06
CA ASP A 357 -6.18 17.58 2.63
C ASP A 357 -6.07 16.37 3.58
N LYS A 358 -7.08 16.22 4.44
CA LYS A 358 -7.12 15.18 5.48
C LYS A 358 -7.17 13.75 4.90
N VAL A 359 -7.70 13.59 3.70
CA VAL A 359 -7.76 12.28 3.01
C VAL A 359 -6.37 11.88 2.52
N THR A 360 -5.60 12.85 2.04
CA THR A 360 -4.29 12.63 1.43
C THR A 360 -3.14 12.79 2.42
N THR A 361 -3.32 13.57 3.49
CA THR A 361 -2.28 13.75 4.50
C THR A 361 -2.20 12.52 5.39
N ALA A 362 -1.07 11.84 5.33
CA ALA A 362 -0.80 10.69 6.17
C ALA A 362 0.18 11.07 7.30
N ARG A 363 -0.08 12.15 8.01
CA ARG A 363 0.71 12.48 9.20
C ARG A 363 0.79 11.25 10.07
N SER A 364 2.01 10.85 10.42
CA SER A 364 2.24 9.78 11.37
C SER A 364 1.47 10.12 12.62
N HIS A 365 0.45 9.37 12.88
CA HIS A 365 -0.23 9.50 14.15
C HIS A 365 0.76 8.95 15.18
N GLY A 366 1.08 9.76 16.15
CA GLY A 366 1.92 9.35 17.25
C GLY A 366 1.43 8.04 17.87
N PHE A 367 2.28 7.37 18.60
CA PHE A 367 1.97 6.13 19.30
C PHE A 367 0.64 6.28 20.07
N ARG A 368 -0.32 5.38 19.79
CA ARG A 368 -1.60 5.32 20.51
C ARG A 368 -1.73 4.00 21.22
N PHE A 369 -2.22 4.07 22.45
CA PHE A 369 -2.56 2.87 23.20
C PHE A 369 -3.80 2.21 22.65
N ARG A 370 -3.87 0.89 22.75
CA ARG A 370 -5.00 0.07 22.26
C ARG A 370 -6.36 0.61 22.68
N GLY A 371 -6.52 1.06 23.93
CA GLY A 371 -7.77 1.60 24.43
C GLY A 371 -8.29 2.84 23.68
N GLN A 372 -7.39 3.68 23.18
CA GLN A 372 -7.78 4.87 22.41
C GLN A 372 -8.38 4.50 21.05
N TYR A 373 -7.85 3.45 20.41
CA TYR A 373 -8.42 2.93 19.15
C TYR A 373 -9.79 2.28 19.37
N GLU A 374 -9.95 1.56 20.47
CA GLU A 374 -11.22 0.93 20.81
C GLU A 374 -12.33 1.95 21.03
N GLU A 375 -12.02 3.09 21.66
CA GLU A 375 -12.99 4.20 21.82
C GLU A 375 -13.37 4.87 20.49
N GLU A 376 -12.39 5.07 19.60
CA GLU A 376 -12.65 5.61 18.27
C GLU A 376 -13.53 4.66 17.44
N LEU A 377 -13.27 3.37 17.52
CA LEU A 377 -14.03 2.35 16.83
C LEU A 377 -15.44 2.17 17.40
N LYS A 378 -15.62 2.31 18.71
CA LYS A 378 -16.95 2.39 19.32
C LYS A 378 -17.74 3.55 18.74
N ARG A 379 -17.14 4.74 18.71
CA ARG A 379 -17.78 5.92 18.11
C ARG A 379 -18.16 5.71 16.65
N ASP A 380 -17.29 5.03 15.88
CA ASP A 380 -17.58 4.69 14.49
C ASP A 380 -18.71 3.67 14.35
N LEU A 381 -18.75 2.68 15.23
CA LEU A 381 -19.83 1.70 15.27
C LEU A 381 -21.16 2.37 15.63
N ASP A 382 -21.16 3.29 16.59
CA ASP A 382 -22.35 4.01 17.07
C ASP A 382 -22.84 5.06 16.05
N SER A 383 -21.94 5.74 15.34
CA SER A 383 -22.27 6.79 14.37
C SER A 383 -22.84 6.30 13.04
N GLY A 384 -23.04 5.02 12.90
CA GLY A 384 -23.53 4.46 11.64
C GLY A 384 -22.47 4.45 10.52
N GLY A 385 -21.19 4.79 10.79
CA GLY A 385 -20.02 4.69 9.92
C GLY A 385 -19.84 5.81 8.91
N ALA A 386 -20.48 6.91 9.12
CA ALA A 386 -20.05 8.17 8.55
C ALA A 386 -18.83 8.65 9.37
N GLU A 387 -17.66 8.69 8.73
CA GLU A 387 -16.52 9.48 9.18
C GLU A 387 -15.61 8.95 10.29
N ILE A 388 -14.77 7.96 9.96
CA ILE A 388 -13.43 7.92 10.57
C ILE A 388 -12.52 8.99 9.93
N THR A 389 -13.09 9.92 9.20
CA THR A 389 -12.39 10.99 8.48
C THR A 389 -12.41 12.31 9.22
N ALA A 390 -13.24 12.46 10.23
CA ALA A 390 -13.19 13.66 11.05
C ALA A 390 -11.85 13.70 11.76
N GLY A 391 -11.07 14.71 11.45
CA GLY A 391 -9.76 14.92 12.01
C GLY A 391 -9.78 14.70 13.52
N ILE A 392 -8.80 13.98 13.97
CA ILE A 392 -8.62 13.63 15.36
C ILE A 392 -8.41 14.94 16.12
N PRO A 393 -9.34 15.36 16.98
CA PRO A 393 -9.11 16.49 17.86
C PRO A 393 -8.01 16.08 18.84
N GLY A 394 -6.88 16.71 18.85
CA GLY A 394 -5.82 16.49 19.82
C GLY A 394 -4.43 16.23 19.29
N GLU A 395 -4.18 16.29 18.00
CA GLU A 395 -2.85 16.10 17.43
C GLU A 395 -1.83 17.17 17.84
N ASN A 396 -2.27 18.30 18.37
CA ASN A 396 -1.38 19.39 18.80
C ASN A 396 -0.92 19.31 20.27
N ALA A 397 -1.32 18.31 21.03
CA ALA A 397 -1.02 18.24 22.47
C ALA A 397 0.10 17.27 22.86
N ALA A 398 0.54 16.37 21.99
CA ALA A 398 1.48 15.28 22.34
C ALA A 398 2.97 15.57 22.06
N HIS A 399 3.30 16.70 21.48
CA HIS A 399 4.71 17.07 21.21
C HIS A 399 5.30 18.09 22.19
N LYS A 400 4.71 18.27 23.35
CA LYS A 400 5.32 19.06 24.42
C LYS A 400 5.65 18.14 25.60
N THR A 401 6.65 17.32 25.48
CA THR A 401 7.50 16.79 26.56
C THR A 401 8.32 15.61 26.03
N VAL A 402 9.49 15.84 25.59
CA VAL A 402 10.82 15.39 26.02
C VAL A 402 11.83 16.00 25.07
#